data_4b6545a24210b6b9e0ee59c314cd41d2
#
_entry.id   4b6545a24210b6b9e0ee59c314cd41d2
#
_cell.length_a   1.000
_cell.length_b   1.000
_cell.length_c   1.000
_cell.angle_alpha   90.00
_cell.angle_beta   90.00
_cell.angle_gamma   90.00
#
_symmetry.space_group_name_H-M   'P 1'
#
loop_
_entity.id
_entity.type
_entity.pdbx_description
1 polymer ?
#
loop_
_entity_poly.entity_id
_entity_poly.type
_entity_poly.pdbx_seq_one_letter_code
_entity_poly.pdbx_strand_id
1 'polypeptide(L)'
;MPLSIVVPKKDFLRLLERAHPVADRKSSVPALANVLLSASGDTLTVSATDLYLGVSGTCACTGGAGVIALPAKDLFERVKAMPEGPIQIDVTDGAQAMIKTVGGARRYMLHGLPGADFPRLPEPEGDAIEMPADLFALLMHRTWFSISTDETRAHVNSALFQIGDGKIRMVSTDGHRLSKMEARFDGRTTHMLIPLKAIGELRRLMDGAKGEKILLRQSASTAFFTVGGFTFSTKTIDAQFPPYNQVLPERETYRIPVSRIGFIDVLKAVSVAASAATSGVKITLAAGALRVTAESAETGSASDEIPVDFSGTDMSVGVNAKYVLQALEALDTDETLFGVSGELDPMTVRPAGENAAEFVNCTMPMRI
;
A
#
# COMPACT_ATOMS: atom_id res chain seq x y z
N MET A 1 11.46 18.04 33.01
CA MET A 1 12.56 17.17 33.48
C MET A 1 13.24 16.54 32.28
N PRO A 2 14.55 16.32 32.29
CA PRO A 2 15.22 15.62 31.20
C PRO A 2 14.68 14.17 31.11
N LEU A 3 14.42 13.68 29.89
CA LEU A 3 13.97 12.32 29.62
C LEU A 3 15.12 11.35 30.00
N SER A 4 14.83 10.36 30.82
CA SER A 4 15.74 9.23 31.08
C SER A 4 14.91 7.97 31.20
N ILE A 5 14.99 7.09 30.20
CA ILE A 5 14.17 5.88 30.08
C ILE A 5 14.99 4.67 29.68
N VAL A 6 14.47 3.50 30.01
CA VAL A 6 14.97 2.21 29.54
C VAL A 6 13.84 1.51 28.81
N VAL A 7 14.12 1.03 27.60
CA VAL A 7 13.16 0.37 26.70
C VAL A 7 13.76 -0.91 26.11
N PRO A 8 12.98 -2.00 25.94
CA PRO A 8 13.44 -3.19 25.23
C PRO A 8 13.78 -2.84 23.77
N LYS A 9 14.97 -3.21 23.29
CA LYS A 9 15.40 -2.94 21.89
C LYS A 9 14.38 -3.40 20.87
N LYS A 10 13.87 -4.63 21.02
CA LYS A 10 12.92 -5.24 20.08
C LYS A 10 11.67 -4.38 19.88
N ASP A 11 11.09 -3.90 20.99
CA ASP A 11 9.85 -3.11 20.94
C ASP A 11 10.12 -1.70 20.40
N PHE A 12 11.22 -1.09 20.81
CA PHE A 12 11.62 0.21 20.31
C PHE A 12 11.96 0.19 18.82
N LEU A 13 12.70 -0.82 18.36
CA LEU A 13 13.03 -0.99 16.95
C LEU A 13 11.77 -1.16 16.10
N ARG A 14 10.79 -1.96 16.57
CA ARG A 14 9.47 -2.11 15.91
C ARG A 14 8.75 -0.77 15.73
N LEU A 15 8.79 0.10 16.75
CA LEU A 15 8.20 1.43 16.63
C LEU A 15 8.93 2.30 15.60
N LEU A 16 10.26 2.27 15.62
CA LEU A 16 11.07 3.05 14.69
C LEU A 16 10.94 2.56 13.23
N GLU A 17 10.82 1.25 13.01
CA GLU A 17 10.57 0.67 11.68
C GLU A 17 9.30 1.21 11.03
N ARG A 18 8.28 1.52 11.81
CA ARG A 18 7.01 2.09 11.33
C ARG A 18 7.04 3.63 11.29
N ALA A 19 7.78 4.26 12.15
CA ALA A 19 7.80 5.72 12.26
C ALA A 19 8.79 6.39 11.29
N HIS A 20 10.02 5.86 11.14
CA HIS A 20 11.06 6.53 10.36
C HIS A 20 10.75 6.73 8.86
N PRO A 21 9.95 5.88 8.17
CA PRO A 21 9.61 6.12 6.76
C PRO A 21 8.63 7.28 6.54
N VAL A 22 7.82 7.61 7.57
CA VAL A 22 6.87 8.72 7.53
C VAL A 22 7.57 10.07 7.69
N ALA A 23 8.72 10.10 8.37
CA ALA A 23 9.50 11.33 8.56
C ALA A 23 10.03 11.87 7.22
N ASP A 24 9.80 13.16 6.95
CA ASP A 24 10.22 13.82 5.71
C ASP A 24 11.57 14.52 5.84
N ARG A 25 12.63 13.85 5.39
CA ARG A 25 14.01 14.37 5.41
C ARG A 25 14.28 15.46 4.37
N LYS A 26 13.38 15.65 3.40
CA LYS A 26 13.52 16.66 2.34
C LYS A 26 12.75 17.94 2.67
N SER A 27 11.99 17.93 3.75
CA SER A 27 11.21 19.09 4.19
C SER A 27 12.11 20.26 4.57
N SER A 28 11.66 21.46 4.28
CA SER A 28 12.25 22.71 4.80
C SER A 28 12.01 22.92 6.30
N VAL A 29 11.11 22.13 6.89
CA VAL A 29 10.80 22.14 8.33
C VAL A 29 11.62 21.07 9.04
N PRO A 30 12.68 21.43 9.82
CA PRO A 30 13.60 20.45 10.40
C PRO A 30 12.93 19.41 11.31
N ALA A 31 11.84 19.79 11.99
CA ALA A 31 11.09 18.90 12.89
C ALA A 31 10.56 17.66 12.14
N LEU A 32 10.16 17.77 10.87
CA LEU A 32 9.57 16.68 10.09
C LEU A 32 10.58 15.58 9.71
N ALA A 33 11.88 15.85 9.78
CA ALA A 33 12.92 14.84 9.59
C ALA A 33 13.15 13.97 10.84
N ASN A 34 12.45 14.27 11.95
CA ASN A 34 12.62 13.62 13.23
C ASN A 34 11.46 12.70 13.58
N VAL A 35 11.66 11.83 14.56
CA VAL A 35 10.62 11.15 15.32
C VAL A 35 10.53 11.78 16.70
N LEU A 36 9.32 11.95 17.22
CA LEU A 36 9.07 12.40 18.57
C LEU A 36 9.06 11.19 19.49
N LEU A 37 9.89 11.24 20.52
CA LEU A 37 9.87 10.32 21.66
C LEU A 37 9.19 11.03 22.82
N SER A 38 8.09 10.47 23.31
CA SER A 38 7.34 10.99 24.46
C SER A 38 7.13 9.88 25.48
N ALA A 39 7.73 10.02 26.65
CA ALA A 39 7.55 9.09 27.76
C ALA A 39 6.65 9.70 28.84
N SER A 40 5.67 8.91 29.29
CA SER A 40 4.78 9.24 30.37
C SER A 40 4.41 7.98 31.15
N GLY A 41 4.68 7.97 32.45
CA GLY A 41 4.56 6.74 33.25
C GLY A 41 5.45 5.63 32.70
N ASP A 42 4.88 4.44 32.53
CA ASP A 42 5.59 3.26 32.02
C ASP A 42 5.46 3.08 30.49
N THR A 43 5.09 4.15 29.77
CA THR A 43 4.81 4.08 28.33
C THR A 43 5.69 5.06 27.57
N LEU A 44 6.38 4.55 26.55
CA LEU A 44 7.04 5.33 25.51
C LEU A 44 6.14 5.37 24.28
N THR A 45 5.84 6.58 23.80
CA THR A 45 5.18 6.83 22.51
C THR A 45 6.23 7.32 21.51
N VAL A 46 6.24 6.72 20.31
CA VAL A 46 7.06 7.16 19.18
C VAL A 46 6.13 7.65 18.10
N SER A 47 6.32 8.89 17.64
CA SER A 47 5.48 9.50 16.61
C SER A 47 6.31 10.11 15.50
N ALA A 48 5.79 10.09 14.27
CA ALA A 48 6.36 10.77 13.11
C ALA A 48 5.24 11.38 12.25
N THR A 49 5.55 12.44 11.52
CA THR A 49 4.62 13.07 10.58
C THR A 49 5.34 13.85 9.49
N ASP A 50 4.70 13.94 8.31
CA ASP A 50 5.04 14.86 7.22
C ASP A 50 3.96 15.94 7.04
N LEU A 51 3.04 16.12 8.02
CA LEU A 51 1.85 16.98 8.03
C LEU A 51 0.65 16.44 7.23
N TYR A 52 0.86 15.49 6.33
CA TYR A 52 -0.22 14.81 5.59
C TYR A 52 -0.46 13.41 6.13
N LEU A 53 0.62 12.74 6.50
CA LEU A 53 0.63 11.45 7.15
C LEU A 53 1.13 11.59 8.58
N GLY A 54 0.59 10.78 9.47
CA GLY A 54 1.09 10.65 10.84
C GLY A 54 1.07 9.19 11.26
N VAL A 55 2.04 8.79 12.05
CA VAL A 55 2.07 7.50 12.71
C VAL A 55 2.47 7.67 14.15
N SER A 56 1.80 6.93 15.02
CA SER A 56 2.10 6.87 16.45
C SER A 56 2.00 5.42 16.91
N GLY A 57 2.93 4.99 17.74
CA GLY A 57 2.91 3.67 18.35
C GLY A 57 3.49 3.72 19.75
N THR A 58 3.13 2.74 20.59
CA THR A 58 3.53 2.70 21.99
C THR A 58 4.22 1.41 22.36
N CYS A 59 5.12 1.47 23.33
CA CYS A 59 5.67 0.31 24.00
C CYS A 59 5.91 0.62 25.49
N ALA A 60 6.12 -0.43 26.27
CA ALA A 60 6.50 -0.29 27.67
C ALA A 60 7.91 0.27 27.80
N CYS A 61 8.12 1.13 28.79
CA CYS A 61 9.42 1.62 29.21
C CYS A 61 9.47 1.77 30.74
N THR A 62 10.65 1.99 31.26
CA THR A 62 10.83 2.36 32.65
C THR A 62 11.66 3.64 32.72
N GLY A 63 11.42 4.50 33.72
CA GLY A 63 12.21 5.73 33.92
C GLY A 63 11.35 6.97 34.11
N GLY A 64 11.90 8.15 33.76
CA GLY A 64 11.25 9.44 33.93
C GLY A 64 10.44 9.89 32.70
N ALA A 65 9.46 10.76 32.94
CA ALA A 65 8.70 11.42 31.89
C ALA A 65 9.54 12.49 31.15
N GLY A 66 9.26 12.66 29.85
CA GLY A 66 9.90 13.72 29.06
C GLY A 66 9.64 13.54 27.56
N VAL A 67 10.06 14.54 26.79
CA VAL A 67 9.81 14.59 25.34
C VAL A 67 11.06 15.10 24.61
N ILE A 68 11.41 14.45 23.49
CA ILE A 68 12.48 14.89 22.59
C ILE A 68 12.16 14.46 21.15
N ALA A 69 12.55 15.28 20.18
CA ALA A 69 12.52 14.91 18.76
C ALA A 69 13.93 14.57 18.28
N LEU A 70 14.14 13.38 17.72
CA LEU A 70 15.43 12.87 17.26
C LEU A 70 15.40 12.53 15.76
N PRO A 71 16.52 12.71 15.01
CA PRO A 71 16.61 12.39 13.60
C PRO A 71 16.18 10.94 13.31
N ALA A 72 15.09 10.78 12.56
CA ALA A 72 14.37 9.51 12.41
C ALA A 72 15.26 8.38 11.87
N LYS A 73 15.95 8.62 10.77
CA LYS A 73 16.83 7.63 10.14
C LYS A 73 18.03 7.30 11.00
N ASP A 74 18.68 8.33 11.54
CA ASP A 74 19.88 8.18 12.36
C ASP A 74 19.60 7.41 13.65
N LEU A 75 18.47 7.67 14.28
CA LEU A 75 18.00 6.93 15.45
C LEU A 75 17.72 5.47 15.10
N PHE A 76 16.98 5.23 14.01
CA PHE A 76 16.66 3.88 13.54
C PHE A 76 17.94 3.06 13.29
N GLU A 77 18.89 3.58 12.49
CA GLU A 77 20.13 2.88 12.16
C GLU A 77 20.97 2.57 13.40
N ARG A 78 21.05 3.50 14.34
CA ARG A 78 21.80 3.29 15.58
C ARG A 78 21.16 2.26 16.50
N VAL A 79 19.83 2.32 16.67
CA VAL A 79 19.09 1.33 17.47
C VAL A 79 19.19 -0.07 16.82
N LYS A 80 19.09 -0.15 15.50
CA LYS A 80 19.27 -1.40 14.74
C LYS A 80 20.68 -2.00 14.99
N ALA A 81 21.71 -1.16 15.02
CA ALA A 81 23.10 -1.57 15.24
C ALA A 81 23.43 -1.90 16.71
N MET A 82 22.53 -1.61 17.67
CA MET A 82 22.74 -2.00 19.07
C MET A 82 22.72 -3.52 19.25
N PRO A 83 23.46 -4.08 20.22
CA PRO A 83 23.28 -5.48 20.63
C PRO A 83 21.87 -5.72 21.18
N GLU A 84 21.48 -6.99 21.29
CA GLU A 84 20.21 -7.35 21.91
C GLU A 84 20.21 -7.00 23.40
N GLY A 85 19.03 -6.62 23.91
CA GLY A 85 18.84 -6.23 25.31
C GLY A 85 18.19 -4.86 25.47
N PRO A 86 18.09 -4.37 26.72
CA PRO A 86 17.47 -3.07 26.98
C PRO A 86 18.39 -1.91 26.54
N ILE A 87 17.76 -0.86 26.02
CA ILE A 87 18.40 0.38 25.59
C ILE A 87 18.00 1.48 26.56
N GLN A 88 18.98 2.22 27.05
CA GLN A 88 18.77 3.43 27.86
C GLN A 88 18.91 4.66 26.97
N ILE A 89 17.96 5.59 27.10
CA ILE A 89 17.95 6.89 26.43
C ILE A 89 17.96 7.97 27.50
N ASP A 90 19.03 8.74 27.54
CA ASP A 90 19.21 9.85 28.47
C ASP A 90 19.29 11.17 27.69
N VAL A 91 18.36 12.07 27.93
CA VAL A 91 18.36 13.41 27.32
C VAL A 91 19.07 14.37 28.26
N THR A 92 20.05 15.07 27.70
CA THR A 92 20.79 16.13 28.40
C THR A 92 20.28 17.51 27.97
N ASP A 93 20.72 18.55 28.63
CA ASP A 93 20.43 19.93 28.24
C ASP A 93 20.85 20.20 26.78
N GLY A 94 20.08 21.02 26.07
CA GLY A 94 20.34 21.36 24.68
C GLY A 94 19.82 20.34 23.64
N ALA A 95 18.81 19.54 24.02
CA ALA A 95 18.18 18.55 23.14
C ALA A 95 19.16 17.50 22.57
N GLN A 96 20.13 17.08 23.34
CA GLN A 96 21.03 15.97 23.02
C GLN A 96 20.57 14.70 23.74
N ALA A 97 20.59 13.58 23.01
CA ALA A 97 20.25 12.27 23.55
C ALA A 97 21.44 11.31 23.50
N MET A 98 21.80 10.77 24.65
CA MET A 98 22.71 9.64 24.76
C MET A 98 21.88 8.34 24.67
N ILE A 99 22.19 7.50 23.71
CA ILE A 99 21.57 6.19 23.52
C ILE A 99 22.63 5.14 23.81
N LYS A 100 22.39 4.28 24.79
CA LYS A 100 23.36 3.28 25.21
C LYS A 100 22.71 1.94 25.53
N THR A 101 23.49 0.87 25.43
CA THR A 101 23.08 -0.46 25.90
C THR A 101 23.24 -0.51 27.43
N VAL A 102 22.22 -1.01 28.14
CA VAL A 102 22.31 -1.22 29.58
C VAL A 102 23.35 -2.32 29.87
N GLY A 103 24.35 -2.00 30.71
CA GLY A 103 25.43 -2.93 31.02
C GLY A 103 26.46 -3.16 29.92
N GLY A 104 26.37 -2.45 28.79
CA GLY A 104 27.31 -2.54 27.66
C GLY A 104 28.11 -1.25 27.43
N ALA A 105 29.15 -1.34 26.59
CA ALA A 105 30.00 -0.21 26.23
C ALA A 105 29.50 0.62 25.06
N ARG A 106 28.54 0.07 24.22
CA ARG A 106 28.06 0.78 23.02
C ARG A 106 27.17 1.94 23.38
N ARG A 107 27.52 3.11 22.88
CA ARG A 107 26.79 4.35 23.08
C ARG A 107 26.84 5.22 21.84
N TYR A 108 25.78 5.97 21.61
CA TYR A 108 25.66 6.96 20.55
C TYR A 108 25.13 8.27 21.12
N MET A 109 25.66 9.40 20.64
CA MET A 109 25.10 10.71 20.89
C MET A 109 24.35 11.17 19.66
N LEU A 110 23.12 11.65 19.83
CA LEU A 110 22.29 12.27 18.80
C LEU A 110 21.93 13.69 19.22
N HIS A 111 22.02 14.60 18.24
CA HIS A 111 21.50 15.95 18.39
C HIS A 111 20.07 15.96 17.88
N GLY A 112 19.13 16.41 18.66
CA GLY A 112 17.72 16.50 18.36
C GLY A 112 17.19 17.92 18.43
N LEU A 113 15.88 18.02 18.59
CA LEU A 113 15.13 19.26 18.79
C LEU A 113 14.27 19.12 20.05
N PRO A 114 13.94 20.25 20.71
CA PRO A 114 12.97 20.24 21.79
C PRO A 114 11.65 19.59 21.31
N GLY A 115 11.05 18.73 22.12
CA GLY A 115 9.79 18.07 21.73
C GLY A 115 8.64 19.04 21.51
N ALA A 116 8.70 20.24 22.07
CA ALA A 116 7.70 21.30 21.85
C ALA A 116 7.70 21.85 20.41
N ASP A 117 8.81 21.70 19.67
CA ASP A 117 8.94 22.16 18.29
C ASP A 117 8.38 21.13 17.29
N PHE A 118 8.03 19.93 17.77
CA PHE A 118 7.46 18.89 16.93
C PHE A 118 5.94 19.13 16.71
N PRO A 119 5.44 19.00 15.47
CA PRO A 119 4.03 19.20 15.18
C PRO A 119 3.13 18.22 15.96
N ARG A 120 2.02 18.71 16.46
CA ARG A 120 1.02 17.85 17.10
C ARG A 120 0.34 16.97 16.05
N LEU A 121 0.29 15.67 16.30
CA LEU A 121 -0.50 14.77 15.48
C LEU A 121 -1.98 14.92 15.80
N PRO A 122 -2.86 14.82 14.81
CA PRO A 122 -4.30 14.75 15.07
C PRO A 122 -4.62 13.46 15.83
N GLU A 123 -5.62 13.55 16.71
CA GLU A 123 -6.11 12.40 17.47
C GLU A 123 -7.36 11.80 16.82
N PRO A 124 -7.54 10.48 16.88
CA PRO A 124 -8.73 9.83 16.33
C PRO A 124 -9.97 10.14 17.17
N GLU A 125 -10.96 10.77 16.55
CA GLU A 125 -12.25 11.10 17.16
C GLU A 125 -13.38 10.27 16.57
N GLY A 126 -14.48 10.14 17.32
CA GLY A 126 -15.72 9.48 16.91
C GLY A 126 -15.67 7.95 16.94
N ASP A 127 -16.78 7.35 16.47
CA ASP A 127 -16.96 5.90 16.49
C ASP A 127 -16.06 5.20 15.46
N ALA A 128 -15.47 4.09 15.87
CA ALA A 128 -14.66 3.27 15.00
C ALA A 128 -15.51 2.31 14.16
N ILE A 129 -15.13 2.13 12.91
CA ILE A 129 -15.53 0.98 12.09
C ILE A 129 -14.48 -0.10 12.29
N GLU A 130 -14.89 -1.23 12.82
CA GLU A 130 -14.02 -2.38 13.04
C GLU A 130 -14.12 -3.34 11.86
N MET A 131 -12.99 -3.75 11.31
CA MET A 131 -12.95 -4.74 10.23
C MET A 131 -11.74 -5.68 10.39
N PRO A 132 -11.77 -6.89 9.79
CA PRO A 132 -10.59 -7.76 9.75
C PRO A 132 -9.43 -7.06 9.02
N ALA A 133 -8.23 -7.06 9.62
CA ALA A 133 -7.04 -6.49 9.00
C ALA A 133 -6.70 -7.21 7.69
N ASP A 134 -6.91 -8.53 7.63
CA ASP A 134 -6.70 -9.33 6.41
C ASP A 134 -7.60 -8.86 5.24
N LEU A 135 -8.87 -8.50 5.52
CA LEU A 135 -9.78 -7.95 4.51
C LEU A 135 -9.26 -6.60 3.98
N PHE A 136 -8.86 -5.70 4.88
CA PHE A 136 -8.35 -4.39 4.49
C PHE A 136 -7.01 -4.52 3.70
N ALA A 137 -6.13 -5.42 4.13
CA ALA A 137 -4.90 -5.75 3.43
C ALA A 137 -5.18 -6.29 2.02
N LEU A 138 -6.18 -7.18 1.87
CA LEU A 138 -6.59 -7.74 0.59
C LEU A 138 -7.14 -6.66 -0.36
N LEU A 139 -8.00 -5.76 0.13
CA LEU A 139 -8.50 -4.61 -0.65
C LEU A 139 -7.34 -3.79 -1.23
N MET A 140 -6.35 -3.44 -0.40
CA MET A 140 -5.17 -2.71 -0.85
C MET A 140 -4.32 -3.54 -1.80
N HIS A 141 -4.05 -4.80 -1.50
CA HIS A 141 -3.22 -5.67 -2.33
C HIS A 141 -3.76 -5.81 -3.76
N ARG A 142 -5.08 -5.92 -3.91
CA ARG A 142 -5.77 -6.09 -5.18
C ARG A 142 -5.89 -4.79 -6.00
N THR A 143 -5.65 -3.62 -5.40
CA THR A 143 -5.95 -2.36 -6.09
C THR A 143 -4.77 -1.39 -6.18
N TRP A 144 -3.81 -1.39 -5.23
CA TRP A 144 -2.78 -0.36 -5.12
C TRP A 144 -1.95 -0.16 -6.41
N PHE A 145 -1.69 -1.21 -7.19
CA PHE A 145 -0.85 -1.17 -8.39
C PHE A 145 -1.50 -0.43 -9.57
N SER A 146 -2.81 -0.21 -9.52
CA SER A 146 -3.55 0.59 -10.50
C SER A 146 -3.71 2.06 -10.12
N ILE A 147 -3.18 2.50 -8.97
CA ILE A 147 -3.18 3.91 -8.59
C ILE A 147 -2.21 4.66 -9.49
N SER A 148 -2.59 5.84 -9.99
CA SER A 148 -1.71 6.71 -10.77
C SER A 148 -0.53 7.20 -9.92
N THR A 149 0.66 7.22 -10.50
CA THR A 149 1.86 7.82 -9.89
C THR A 149 2.01 9.31 -10.20
N ASP A 150 1.11 9.87 -11.00
CA ASP A 150 1.08 11.30 -11.34
C ASP A 150 0.48 12.11 -10.19
N GLU A 151 1.32 12.78 -9.43
CA GLU A 151 0.94 13.59 -8.26
C GLU A 151 0.08 14.82 -8.63
N THR A 152 0.11 15.25 -9.91
CA THR A 152 -0.72 16.38 -10.37
C THR A 152 -2.19 15.99 -10.52
N ARG A 153 -2.48 14.69 -10.61
CA ARG A 153 -3.83 14.14 -10.74
C ARG A 153 -4.32 13.52 -9.42
N ALA A 154 -4.46 14.34 -8.39
CA ALA A 154 -4.76 13.88 -7.01
C ALA A 154 -5.92 12.89 -6.91
N HIS A 155 -6.99 13.05 -7.72
CA HIS A 155 -8.17 12.19 -7.73
C HIS A 155 -7.90 10.75 -8.19
N VAL A 156 -6.83 10.47 -8.94
CA VAL A 156 -6.39 9.14 -9.35
C VAL A 156 -5.01 8.75 -8.79
N ASN A 157 -4.25 9.71 -8.21
CA ASN A 157 -3.12 9.43 -7.33
C ASN A 157 -3.59 9.00 -5.93
N SER A 158 -4.74 8.34 -5.88
CA SER A 158 -5.43 7.88 -4.69
C SER A 158 -6.25 6.63 -4.99
N ALA A 159 -6.65 5.90 -3.96
CA ALA A 159 -7.64 4.84 -4.06
C ALA A 159 -8.97 5.30 -3.43
N LEU A 160 -10.07 5.05 -4.14
CA LEU A 160 -11.40 5.21 -3.60
C LEU A 160 -11.69 4.08 -2.62
N PHE A 161 -12.02 4.41 -1.38
CA PHE A 161 -12.47 3.48 -0.37
C PHE A 161 -13.93 3.79 -0.01
N GLN A 162 -14.77 2.77 -0.02
CA GLN A 162 -16.22 2.91 0.25
C GLN A 162 -16.74 1.76 1.10
N ILE A 163 -17.62 2.09 2.04
CA ILE A 163 -18.49 1.15 2.74
C ILE A 163 -19.93 1.61 2.51
N GLY A 164 -20.78 0.71 2.09
CA GLY A 164 -22.20 0.96 1.85
C GLY A 164 -22.87 -0.20 1.12
N ASP A 165 -24.18 -0.28 1.20
CA ASP A 165 -24.99 -1.32 0.54
C ASP A 165 -24.58 -2.75 0.90
N GLY A 166 -24.19 -2.99 2.18
CA GLY A 166 -23.72 -4.29 2.64
C GLY A 166 -22.36 -4.72 2.09
N LYS A 167 -21.59 -3.78 1.56
CA LYS A 167 -20.30 -4.04 0.93
C LYS A 167 -19.22 -3.05 1.38
N ILE A 168 -17.99 -3.52 1.37
CA ILE A 168 -16.77 -2.72 1.41
C ILE A 168 -16.09 -2.84 0.07
N ARG A 169 -15.56 -1.75 -0.47
CA ARG A 169 -14.85 -1.74 -1.74
C ARG A 169 -13.69 -0.78 -1.77
N MET A 170 -12.70 -1.13 -2.57
CA MET A 170 -11.60 -0.25 -2.94
C MET A 170 -11.44 -0.26 -4.45
N VAL A 171 -11.27 0.92 -5.04
CA VAL A 171 -11.14 1.11 -6.49
C VAL A 171 -9.96 2.04 -6.77
N SER A 172 -9.19 1.73 -7.79
CA SER A 172 -8.09 2.55 -8.26
C SER A 172 -7.98 2.54 -9.78
N THR A 173 -7.46 3.62 -10.35
CA THR A 173 -7.22 3.75 -11.79
C THR A 173 -6.10 4.75 -12.06
N ASP A 174 -5.37 4.57 -13.16
CA ASP A 174 -4.43 5.54 -13.72
C ASP A 174 -4.94 6.16 -15.05
N GLY A 175 -6.14 5.74 -15.49
CA GLY A 175 -6.76 6.12 -16.76
C GLY A 175 -6.52 5.11 -17.89
N HIS A 176 -5.58 4.16 -17.71
CA HIS A 176 -5.27 3.10 -18.68
C HIS A 176 -5.70 1.72 -18.19
N ARG A 177 -5.88 1.60 -16.92
CA ARG A 177 -6.38 0.39 -16.24
C ARG A 177 -7.17 0.79 -15.00
N LEU A 178 -7.95 -0.16 -14.50
CA LEU A 178 -8.75 -0.02 -13.30
C LEU A 178 -8.72 -1.33 -12.52
N SER A 179 -8.56 -1.25 -11.22
CA SER A 179 -8.76 -2.39 -10.31
C SER A 179 -9.86 -2.06 -9.32
N LYS A 180 -10.83 -2.96 -9.21
CA LYS A 180 -11.88 -2.93 -8.19
C LYS A 180 -11.85 -4.22 -7.39
N MET A 181 -11.83 -4.09 -6.08
CA MET A 181 -12.03 -5.17 -5.14
C MET A 181 -13.20 -4.83 -4.23
N GLU A 182 -14.15 -5.74 -4.07
CA GLU A 182 -15.25 -5.60 -3.11
C GLU A 182 -15.50 -6.90 -2.36
N ALA A 183 -16.07 -6.80 -1.16
CA ALA A 183 -16.47 -7.92 -0.34
C ALA A 183 -17.75 -7.57 0.45
N ARG A 184 -18.46 -8.58 0.94
CA ARG A 184 -19.57 -8.37 1.87
C ARG A 184 -19.05 -7.80 3.18
N PHE A 185 -19.65 -6.73 3.63
CA PHE A 185 -19.31 -6.07 4.88
C PHE A 185 -20.44 -5.14 5.32
N ASP A 186 -20.92 -5.34 6.54
CA ASP A 186 -21.91 -4.48 7.15
C ASP A 186 -21.22 -3.46 8.05
N GLY A 187 -21.28 -2.20 7.69
CA GLY A 187 -20.67 -1.11 8.42
C GLY A 187 -21.30 0.23 8.10
N ARG A 188 -20.95 1.25 8.90
CA ARG A 188 -21.40 2.61 8.65
C ARG A 188 -20.94 3.08 7.27
N THR A 189 -21.85 3.68 6.51
CA THR A 189 -21.54 4.27 5.19
C THR A 189 -20.36 5.23 5.30
N THR A 190 -19.37 4.99 4.48
CA THR A 190 -18.11 5.72 4.46
C THR A 190 -17.64 5.87 3.03
N HIS A 191 -17.09 7.05 2.71
CA HIS A 191 -16.52 7.35 1.40
C HIS A 191 -15.29 8.23 1.59
N MET A 192 -14.13 7.84 1.02
CA MET A 192 -12.92 8.65 1.05
C MET A 192 -11.96 8.27 -0.08
N LEU A 193 -11.12 9.23 -0.47
CA LEU A 193 -9.96 8.99 -1.32
C LEU A 193 -8.70 8.95 -0.46
N ILE A 194 -8.05 7.78 -0.44
CA ILE A 194 -6.81 7.54 0.33
C ILE A 194 -5.63 7.74 -0.61
N PRO A 195 -4.72 8.70 -0.35
CA PRO A 195 -3.56 8.96 -1.21
C PRO A 195 -2.66 7.74 -1.39
N LEU A 196 -1.99 7.62 -2.56
CA LEU A 196 -1.04 6.55 -2.86
C LEU A 196 0.04 6.41 -1.77
N LYS A 197 0.60 7.53 -1.30
CA LYS A 197 1.59 7.53 -0.22
C LYS A 197 1.06 6.89 1.06
N ALA A 198 -0.19 7.19 1.42
CA ALA A 198 -0.86 6.60 2.58
C ALA A 198 -1.09 5.09 2.40
N ILE A 199 -1.54 4.66 1.21
CA ILE A 199 -1.70 3.23 0.89
C ILE A 199 -0.37 2.49 1.04
N GLY A 200 0.75 3.09 0.60
CA GLY A 200 2.08 2.52 0.76
C GLY A 200 2.46 2.26 2.22
N GLU A 201 2.22 3.22 3.10
CA GLU A 201 2.52 3.08 4.53
C GLU A 201 1.51 2.15 5.25
N LEU A 202 0.22 2.22 4.89
CA LEU A 202 -0.79 1.30 5.42
C LEU A 202 -0.47 -0.15 5.08
N ARG A 203 -0.03 -0.45 3.85
CA ARG A 203 0.41 -1.80 3.47
C ARG A 203 1.54 -2.29 4.37
N ARG A 204 2.55 -1.46 4.65
CA ARG A 204 3.63 -1.80 5.59
C ARG A 204 3.10 -2.02 7.00
N LEU A 205 2.10 -1.24 7.43
CA LEU A 205 1.48 -1.40 8.73
C LEU A 205 0.74 -2.74 8.85
N MET A 206 0.10 -3.20 7.76
CA MET A 206 -0.58 -4.49 7.73
C MET A 206 0.38 -5.69 7.76
N ASP A 207 1.66 -5.51 7.40
CA ASP A 207 2.66 -6.56 7.55
C ASP A 207 2.81 -6.92 9.04
N GLY A 208 2.37 -8.12 9.40
CA GLY A 208 2.36 -8.61 10.78
C GLY A 208 1.04 -8.41 11.55
N ALA A 209 0.03 -7.82 10.92
CA ALA A 209 -1.32 -7.66 11.51
C ALA A 209 -2.30 -8.80 11.14
N LYS A 210 -1.78 -9.93 10.65
CA LYS A 210 -2.60 -11.07 10.24
C LYS A 210 -3.45 -11.59 11.41
N GLY A 211 -4.75 -11.76 11.16
CA GLY A 211 -5.72 -12.21 12.15
C GLY A 211 -6.14 -11.14 13.17
N GLU A 212 -5.59 -9.92 13.08
CA GLU A 212 -6.00 -8.79 13.92
C GLU A 212 -7.23 -8.07 13.36
N LYS A 213 -7.72 -7.11 14.14
CA LYS A 213 -8.75 -6.16 13.72
C LYS A 213 -8.13 -4.79 13.53
N ILE A 214 -8.54 -4.09 12.46
CA ILE A 214 -8.22 -2.71 12.23
C ILE A 214 -9.42 -1.83 12.57
N LEU A 215 -9.17 -0.72 13.25
CA LEU A 215 -10.17 0.27 13.59
C LEU A 215 -10.01 1.48 12.67
N LEU A 216 -11.02 1.75 11.86
CA LEU A 216 -11.09 2.93 11.00
C LEU A 216 -11.96 4.01 11.68
N ARG A 217 -11.41 5.22 11.81
CA ARG A 217 -12.17 6.42 12.15
C ARG A 217 -11.95 7.48 11.09
N GLN A 218 -12.95 8.29 10.86
CA GLN A 218 -12.86 9.42 9.93
C GLN A 218 -13.38 10.67 10.62
N SER A 219 -12.57 11.70 10.67
CA SER A 219 -12.92 13.03 11.20
C SER A 219 -12.58 14.07 10.14
N ALA A 220 -13.60 14.81 9.67
CA ALA A 220 -13.46 15.81 8.60
C ALA A 220 -12.64 15.29 7.41
N SER A 221 -11.44 15.82 7.21
CA SER A 221 -10.54 15.47 6.10
C SER A 221 -9.42 14.48 6.50
N THR A 222 -9.53 13.83 7.66
CA THR A 222 -8.48 12.92 8.17
C THR A 222 -9.07 11.54 8.45
N ALA A 223 -8.43 10.51 7.94
CA ALA A 223 -8.72 9.12 8.26
C ALA A 223 -7.66 8.56 9.22
N PHE A 224 -8.10 7.77 10.18
CA PHE A 224 -7.27 7.12 11.19
C PHE A 224 -7.44 5.61 11.11
N PHE A 225 -6.33 4.90 11.12
CA PHE A 225 -6.26 3.45 11.08
C PHE A 225 -5.47 2.95 12.29
N THR A 226 -6.11 2.21 13.19
CA THR A 226 -5.47 1.68 14.39
C THR A 226 -5.40 0.17 14.33
N VAL A 227 -4.20 -0.39 14.42
CA VAL A 227 -3.94 -1.84 14.42
C VAL A 227 -2.58 -2.14 15.08
N GLY A 228 -2.45 -3.26 15.80
CA GLY A 228 -1.18 -3.73 16.37
C GLY A 228 -0.50 -2.75 17.33
N GLY A 229 -1.27 -1.88 18.00
CA GLY A 229 -0.72 -0.83 18.88
C GLY A 229 -0.20 0.41 18.16
N PHE A 230 -0.46 0.53 16.83
CA PHE A 230 -0.16 1.71 16.04
C PHE A 230 -1.43 2.45 15.64
N THR A 231 -1.37 3.76 15.61
CA THR A 231 -2.36 4.62 14.98
C THR A 231 -1.68 5.36 13.82
N PHE A 232 -2.20 5.13 12.62
CA PHE A 232 -1.80 5.83 11.40
C PHE A 232 -2.88 6.84 11.03
N SER A 233 -2.51 8.06 10.70
CA SER A 233 -3.41 9.10 10.22
C SER A 233 -3.01 9.57 8.83
N THR A 234 -3.99 9.90 7.99
CA THR A 234 -3.77 10.48 6.67
C THR A 234 -4.82 11.51 6.34
N LYS A 235 -4.41 12.62 5.73
CA LYS A 235 -5.38 13.50 5.08
C LYS A 235 -5.96 12.80 3.86
N THR A 236 -7.29 12.84 3.74
CA THR A 236 -8.00 12.35 2.57
C THR A 236 -8.02 13.39 1.46
N ILE A 237 -8.14 12.95 0.21
CA ILE A 237 -8.23 13.85 -0.94
C ILE A 237 -9.66 14.34 -1.09
N ASP A 238 -9.83 15.66 -1.14
CA ASP A 238 -11.12 16.31 -1.44
C ASP A 238 -11.24 16.49 -2.96
N ALA A 239 -11.65 15.42 -3.64
CA ALA A 239 -11.87 15.40 -5.08
C ALA A 239 -12.89 14.33 -5.45
N GLN A 240 -13.47 14.43 -6.64
CA GLN A 240 -14.37 13.43 -7.17
C GLN A 240 -13.58 12.35 -7.92
N PHE A 241 -13.73 11.09 -7.49
CA PHE A 241 -13.20 9.93 -8.22
C PHE A 241 -13.97 9.73 -9.54
N PRO A 242 -13.30 9.31 -10.64
CA PRO A 242 -13.98 9.08 -11.91
C PRO A 242 -15.13 8.07 -11.81
N PRO A 243 -16.16 8.18 -12.66
CA PRO A 243 -17.31 7.27 -12.66
C PRO A 243 -16.91 5.88 -13.20
N TYR A 244 -16.17 5.13 -12.40
CA TYR A 244 -15.50 3.87 -12.75
C TYR A 244 -16.45 2.77 -13.23
N ASN A 245 -17.72 2.80 -12.82
CA ASN A 245 -18.71 1.81 -13.27
C ASN A 245 -18.95 1.85 -14.79
N GLN A 246 -18.68 2.98 -15.44
CA GLN A 246 -18.82 3.14 -16.90
C GLN A 246 -17.69 2.45 -17.67
N VAL A 247 -16.56 2.18 -17.02
CA VAL A 247 -15.39 1.53 -17.63
C VAL A 247 -15.46 0.01 -17.51
N LEU A 248 -16.13 -0.49 -16.49
CA LEU A 248 -16.28 -1.92 -16.27
C LEU A 248 -17.29 -2.50 -17.26
N PRO A 249 -16.92 -3.48 -18.09
CA PRO A 249 -17.88 -4.09 -19.02
C PRO A 249 -18.96 -4.83 -18.23
N GLU A 250 -20.22 -4.57 -18.56
CA GLU A 250 -21.36 -5.28 -17.97
C GLU A 250 -21.34 -6.77 -18.34
N ARG A 251 -20.93 -7.06 -19.57
CA ARG A 251 -20.76 -8.42 -20.09
C ARG A 251 -19.53 -8.48 -20.98
N GLU A 252 -18.80 -9.57 -20.89
CA GLU A 252 -17.76 -9.92 -21.87
C GLU A 252 -18.34 -10.93 -22.88
N THR A 253 -17.95 -10.81 -24.15
CA THR A 253 -18.33 -11.78 -25.19
C THR A 253 -17.78 -13.17 -24.88
N TYR A 254 -16.52 -13.19 -24.43
CA TYR A 254 -15.86 -14.40 -23.96
C TYR A 254 -15.26 -14.16 -22.58
N ARG A 255 -15.44 -15.14 -21.71
CA ARG A 255 -14.81 -15.22 -20.40
C ARG A 255 -14.34 -16.64 -20.18
N ILE A 256 -13.05 -16.87 -20.29
CA ILE A 256 -12.45 -18.20 -20.27
C ILE A 256 -11.49 -18.38 -19.09
N PRO A 257 -11.46 -19.56 -18.47
CA PRO A 257 -10.43 -19.89 -17.50
C PRO A 257 -9.08 -20.09 -18.20
N VAL A 258 -8.03 -19.53 -17.61
CA VAL A 258 -6.65 -19.62 -18.08
C VAL A 258 -5.77 -19.92 -16.88
N SER A 259 -4.77 -20.82 -17.05
CA SER A 259 -3.74 -21.03 -16.02
C SER A 259 -3.05 -19.71 -15.69
N ARG A 260 -3.19 -19.23 -14.45
CA ARG A 260 -2.62 -17.96 -14.01
C ARG A 260 -1.10 -17.96 -14.12
N ILE A 261 -0.46 -19.02 -13.63
CA ILE A 261 1.01 -19.15 -13.67
C ILE A 261 1.50 -19.27 -15.11
N GLY A 262 0.82 -20.06 -15.96
CA GLY A 262 1.14 -20.16 -17.39
C GLY A 262 1.01 -18.81 -18.07
N PHE A 263 -0.03 -18.02 -17.76
CA PHE A 263 -0.23 -16.71 -18.37
C PHE A 263 0.85 -15.70 -17.92
N ILE A 264 1.26 -15.73 -16.66
CA ILE A 264 2.38 -14.91 -16.14
C ILE A 264 3.69 -15.29 -16.87
N ASP A 265 3.96 -16.58 -17.04
CA ASP A 265 5.19 -17.07 -17.68
C ASP A 265 5.27 -16.63 -19.14
N VAL A 266 4.23 -16.89 -19.92
CA VAL A 266 4.15 -16.48 -21.33
C VAL A 266 4.24 -14.97 -21.49
N LEU A 267 3.53 -14.18 -20.68
CA LEU A 267 3.61 -12.72 -20.73
C LEU A 267 5.03 -12.23 -20.42
N LYS A 268 5.71 -12.79 -19.40
CA LYS A 268 7.09 -12.42 -19.07
C LYS A 268 8.04 -12.76 -20.21
N ALA A 269 7.93 -13.95 -20.78
CA ALA A 269 8.78 -14.39 -21.89
C ALA A 269 8.62 -13.50 -23.13
N VAL A 270 7.38 -13.24 -23.53
CA VAL A 270 7.08 -12.45 -24.74
C VAL A 270 7.36 -10.97 -24.56
N SER A 271 7.17 -10.43 -23.35
CA SER A 271 7.42 -9.00 -23.04
C SER A 271 8.87 -8.57 -23.28
N VAL A 272 9.82 -9.49 -23.32
CA VAL A 272 11.24 -9.19 -23.63
C VAL A 272 11.40 -8.58 -25.02
N ALA A 273 10.55 -8.96 -25.98
CA ALA A 273 10.54 -8.42 -27.33
C ALA A 273 9.62 -7.19 -27.51
N ALA A 274 8.85 -6.81 -26.47
CA ALA A 274 7.99 -5.65 -26.54
C ALA A 274 8.79 -4.35 -26.52
N SER A 275 8.29 -3.31 -27.19
CA SER A 275 8.88 -1.96 -27.12
C SER A 275 9.00 -1.49 -25.66
N ALA A 276 10.18 -1.01 -25.28
CA ALA A 276 10.43 -0.46 -23.95
C ALA A 276 9.53 0.72 -23.59
N ALA A 277 9.11 1.51 -24.59
CA ALA A 277 8.26 2.69 -24.42
C ALA A 277 6.80 2.32 -24.09
N THR A 278 6.26 1.25 -24.71
CA THR A 278 4.83 0.91 -24.59
C THR A 278 4.57 -0.36 -23.80
N SER A 279 5.54 -1.28 -23.72
CA SER A 279 5.37 -2.63 -23.20
C SER A 279 4.14 -3.36 -23.84
N GLY A 280 3.86 -3.04 -25.11
CA GLY A 280 2.68 -3.52 -25.85
C GLY A 280 2.82 -4.97 -26.29
N VAL A 281 1.79 -5.77 -26.02
CA VAL A 281 1.65 -7.15 -26.51
C VAL A 281 0.26 -7.36 -27.08
N LYS A 282 0.16 -8.18 -28.12
CA LYS A 282 -1.12 -8.62 -28.68
C LYS A 282 -1.48 -9.97 -28.06
N ILE A 283 -2.66 -10.05 -27.47
CA ILE A 283 -3.25 -11.28 -26.95
C ILE A 283 -4.32 -11.74 -27.93
N THR A 284 -4.18 -12.93 -28.45
CA THR A 284 -5.14 -13.55 -29.39
C THR A 284 -5.73 -14.79 -28.77
N LEU A 285 -7.05 -14.81 -28.63
CA LEU A 285 -7.82 -15.96 -28.25
C LEU A 285 -8.21 -16.68 -29.54
N ALA A 286 -7.72 -17.89 -29.76
CA ALA A 286 -7.99 -18.72 -30.91
C ALA A 286 -8.43 -20.14 -30.47
N ALA A 287 -8.92 -20.95 -31.42
CA ALA A 287 -9.36 -22.30 -31.07
C ALA A 287 -8.25 -23.10 -30.38
N GLY A 288 -8.50 -23.53 -29.15
CA GLY A 288 -7.61 -24.31 -28.33
C GLY A 288 -6.43 -23.55 -27.70
N ALA A 289 -6.21 -22.25 -27.99
CA ALA A 289 -5.04 -21.53 -27.51
C ALA A 289 -5.30 -20.04 -27.21
N LEU A 290 -4.64 -19.54 -26.16
CA LEU A 290 -4.45 -18.11 -25.93
C LEU A 290 -3.01 -17.78 -26.27
N ARG A 291 -2.81 -17.06 -27.38
CA ARG A 291 -1.49 -16.68 -27.92
C ARG A 291 -1.14 -15.25 -27.52
N VAL A 292 0.11 -15.05 -27.11
CA VAL A 292 0.67 -13.72 -26.84
C VAL A 292 1.79 -13.45 -27.85
N THR A 293 1.76 -12.29 -28.48
CA THR A 293 2.81 -11.87 -29.43
C THR A 293 3.28 -10.46 -29.10
N ALA A 294 4.56 -10.21 -29.31
CA ALA A 294 5.16 -8.88 -29.26
C ALA A 294 6.04 -8.69 -30.49
N GLU A 295 6.06 -7.46 -31.01
CA GLU A 295 6.90 -7.08 -32.13
C GLU A 295 7.45 -5.67 -31.93
N SER A 296 8.73 -5.49 -32.17
CA SER A 296 9.40 -4.19 -32.12
C SER A 296 10.49 -4.13 -33.17
N ALA A 297 10.57 -3.02 -33.88
CA ALA A 297 11.61 -2.81 -34.87
C ALA A 297 13.04 -2.88 -34.29
N GLU A 298 13.19 -2.64 -32.98
CA GLU A 298 14.49 -2.62 -32.30
C GLU A 298 14.88 -3.99 -31.72
N THR A 299 13.91 -4.75 -31.21
CA THR A 299 14.14 -5.99 -30.44
C THR A 299 13.71 -7.25 -31.15
N GLY A 300 13.05 -7.13 -32.33
CA GLY A 300 12.52 -8.26 -33.08
C GLY A 300 11.13 -8.69 -32.60
N SER A 301 10.82 -9.97 -32.69
CA SER A 301 9.50 -10.51 -32.35
C SER A 301 9.60 -11.72 -31.43
N ALA A 302 8.57 -11.91 -30.60
CA ALA A 302 8.38 -13.10 -29.79
C ALA A 302 6.91 -13.54 -29.83
N SER A 303 6.68 -14.84 -29.71
CA SER A 303 5.35 -15.44 -29.65
C SER A 303 5.40 -16.67 -28.76
N ASP A 304 4.37 -16.82 -27.92
CA ASP A 304 4.16 -17.99 -27.09
C ASP A 304 2.68 -18.20 -26.86
N GLU A 305 2.25 -19.37 -26.41
CA GLU A 305 0.84 -19.70 -26.25
C GLU A 305 0.54 -20.62 -25.06
N ILE A 306 -0.68 -20.52 -24.57
CA ILE A 306 -1.21 -21.34 -23.48
C ILE A 306 -2.41 -22.12 -24.01
N PRO A 307 -2.50 -23.43 -23.77
CA PRO A 307 -3.67 -24.19 -24.11
C PRO A 307 -4.88 -23.72 -23.28
N VAL A 308 -6.01 -23.50 -23.94
CA VAL A 308 -7.29 -23.09 -23.32
C VAL A 308 -8.45 -23.85 -23.97
N ASP A 309 -9.50 -24.10 -23.20
CA ASP A 309 -10.73 -24.67 -23.74
C ASP A 309 -11.57 -23.56 -24.39
N PHE A 310 -11.29 -23.31 -25.65
CA PHE A 310 -11.99 -22.34 -26.45
C PHE A 310 -12.18 -22.83 -27.88
N SER A 311 -13.37 -22.63 -28.40
CA SER A 311 -13.78 -23.00 -29.79
C SER A 311 -14.58 -21.91 -30.48
N GLY A 312 -14.56 -20.68 -29.96
CA GLY A 312 -15.27 -19.54 -30.53
C GLY A 312 -14.53 -18.89 -31.72
N THR A 313 -15.01 -17.73 -32.12
CA THR A 313 -14.36 -16.91 -33.14
C THR A 313 -13.10 -16.27 -32.60
N ASP A 314 -12.03 -16.31 -33.40
CA ASP A 314 -10.76 -15.67 -33.03
C ASP A 314 -10.96 -14.21 -32.68
N MET A 315 -10.33 -13.79 -31.56
CA MET A 315 -10.40 -12.42 -31.06
C MET A 315 -9.04 -11.96 -30.54
N SER A 316 -8.69 -10.75 -30.87
CA SER A 316 -7.40 -10.17 -30.45
C SER A 316 -7.60 -8.86 -29.71
N VAL A 317 -6.71 -8.56 -28.75
CA VAL A 317 -6.63 -7.27 -28.09
C VAL A 317 -5.16 -6.90 -27.87
N GLY A 318 -4.82 -5.66 -28.15
CA GLY A 318 -3.50 -5.10 -27.81
C GLY A 318 -3.53 -4.50 -26.41
N VAL A 319 -2.56 -4.82 -25.56
CA VAL A 319 -2.51 -4.32 -24.18
C VAL A 319 -1.08 -4.07 -23.70
N ASN A 320 -0.95 -3.30 -22.64
CA ASN A 320 0.31 -3.18 -21.92
C ASN A 320 0.53 -4.41 -21.05
N ALA A 321 1.55 -5.20 -21.36
CA ALA A 321 1.87 -6.44 -20.65
C ALA A 321 2.11 -6.25 -19.14
N LYS A 322 2.74 -5.13 -18.73
CA LYS A 322 2.99 -4.85 -17.31
C LYS A 322 1.70 -4.70 -16.51
N TYR A 323 0.65 -4.14 -17.13
CA TYR A 323 -0.64 -3.95 -16.45
C TYR A 323 -1.31 -5.30 -16.20
N VAL A 324 -1.29 -6.18 -17.21
CA VAL A 324 -1.85 -7.53 -17.10
C VAL A 324 -1.06 -8.37 -16.11
N LEU A 325 0.28 -8.31 -16.14
CA LEU A 325 1.15 -9.01 -15.19
C LEU A 325 0.85 -8.61 -13.75
N GLN A 326 0.74 -7.32 -13.45
CA GLN A 326 0.44 -6.86 -12.10
C GLN A 326 -0.95 -7.32 -11.62
N ALA A 327 -1.93 -7.39 -12.51
CA ALA A 327 -3.25 -7.92 -12.20
C ALA A 327 -3.20 -9.42 -11.86
N LEU A 328 -2.47 -10.21 -12.66
CA LEU A 328 -2.30 -11.64 -12.43
C LEU A 328 -1.48 -11.96 -11.17
N GLU A 329 -0.43 -11.19 -10.92
CA GLU A 329 0.42 -11.33 -9.73
C GLU A 329 -0.31 -10.95 -8.43
N ALA A 330 -1.34 -10.11 -8.52
CA ALA A 330 -2.19 -9.79 -7.39
C ALA A 330 -3.20 -10.91 -7.06
N LEU A 331 -3.38 -11.93 -7.89
CA LEU A 331 -4.24 -13.08 -7.62
C LEU A 331 -3.47 -14.20 -6.92
N ASP A 332 -4.19 -15.01 -6.16
CA ASP A 332 -3.71 -16.20 -5.43
C ASP A 332 -4.38 -17.51 -5.88
N THR A 333 -5.26 -17.43 -6.90
CA THR A 333 -5.93 -18.59 -7.51
C THR A 333 -5.03 -19.26 -8.55
N ASP A 334 -5.18 -20.56 -8.77
CA ASP A 334 -4.44 -21.32 -9.81
C ASP A 334 -4.85 -20.89 -11.22
N GLU A 335 -6.12 -20.55 -11.39
CA GLU A 335 -6.69 -20.07 -12.64
C GLU A 335 -7.20 -18.63 -12.51
N THR A 336 -7.23 -17.94 -13.64
CA THR A 336 -7.83 -16.61 -13.80
C THR A 336 -8.88 -16.67 -14.89
N LEU A 337 -9.91 -15.85 -14.78
CA LEU A 337 -10.88 -15.64 -15.85
C LEU A 337 -10.40 -14.48 -16.73
N PHE A 338 -10.03 -14.79 -17.96
CA PHE A 338 -9.71 -13.83 -19.00
C PHE A 338 -11.00 -13.43 -19.72
N GLY A 339 -11.34 -12.14 -19.69
CA GLY A 339 -12.54 -11.58 -20.31
C GLY A 339 -12.18 -10.65 -21.47
N VAL A 340 -12.84 -10.84 -22.64
CA VAL A 340 -12.65 -10.02 -23.82
C VAL A 340 -13.94 -9.93 -24.64
N SER A 341 -14.19 -8.75 -25.25
CA SER A 341 -15.39 -8.51 -26.08
C SER A 341 -15.07 -8.10 -27.51
N GLY A 342 -13.98 -7.38 -27.71
CA GLY A 342 -13.53 -6.92 -29.02
C GLY A 342 -12.13 -6.32 -28.97
N GLU A 343 -11.59 -6.01 -30.14
CA GLU A 343 -10.22 -5.47 -30.26
C GLU A 343 -10.07 -4.08 -29.61
N LEU A 344 -11.14 -3.30 -29.59
CA LEU A 344 -11.18 -1.94 -29.03
C LEU A 344 -11.88 -1.89 -27.67
N ASP A 345 -12.31 -3.03 -27.14
CA ASP A 345 -12.95 -3.13 -25.83
C ASP A 345 -11.93 -3.45 -24.74
N PRO A 346 -12.17 -3.00 -23.51
CA PRO A 346 -11.31 -3.35 -22.40
C PRO A 346 -11.27 -4.86 -22.16
N MET A 347 -10.07 -5.39 -21.88
CA MET A 347 -9.93 -6.75 -21.39
C MET A 347 -10.08 -6.79 -19.87
N THR A 348 -10.56 -7.89 -19.32
CA THR A 348 -10.66 -8.09 -17.88
C THR A 348 -9.89 -9.31 -17.38
N VAL A 349 -9.41 -9.19 -16.14
CA VAL A 349 -8.81 -10.28 -15.35
C VAL A 349 -9.59 -10.39 -14.06
N ARG A 350 -10.06 -11.61 -13.74
CA ARG A 350 -10.76 -11.93 -12.49
C ARG A 350 -10.19 -13.22 -11.91
N PRO A 351 -10.28 -13.46 -10.59
CA PRO A 351 -9.99 -14.77 -10.04
C PRO A 351 -11.02 -15.80 -10.55
N ALA A 352 -10.61 -17.04 -10.69
CA ALA A 352 -11.51 -18.16 -10.89
C ALA A 352 -11.97 -18.74 -9.55
N GLY A 353 -13.20 -19.29 -9.48
CA GLY A 353 -13.76 -19.97 -8.31
C GLY A 353 -14.93 -19.24 -7.63
N GLU A 354 -15.75 -20.01 -6.91
CA GLU A 354 -17.03 -19.53 -6.35
C GLU A 354 -16.91 -18.60 -5.13
N ASN A 355 -15.80 -18.69 -4.37
CA ASN A 355 -15.56 -17.91 -3.16
C ASN A 355 -14.63 -16.71 -3.37
N ALA A 356 -14.30 -16.38 -4.60
CA ALA A 356 -13.47 -15.25 -4.89
C ALA A 356 -14.23 -13.96 -4.52
N ALA A 357 -13.68 -13.18 -3.62
CA ALA A 357 -14.12 -11.81 -3.44
C ALA A 357 -14.18 -11.12 -4.80
N GLU A 358 -15.18 -10.27 -5.03
CA GLU A 358 -15.47 -9.70 -6.35
C GLU A 358 -14.35 -8.74 -6.81
N PHE A 359 -13.23 -9.31 -7.23
CA PHE A 359 -12.12 -8.59 -7.84
C PHE A 359 -12.28 -8.55 -9.35
N VAL A 360 -12.03 -7.39 -9.92
CA VAL A 360 -11.85 -7.20 -11.36
C VAL A 360 -10.74 -6.20 -11.63
N ASN A 361 -9.81 -6.59 -12.48
CA ASN A 361 -8.94 -5.65 -13.17
C ASN A 361 -9.44 -5.48 -14.61
N CYS A 362 -9.49 -4.24 -15.06
CA CYS A 362 -9.87 -3.85 -16.40
C CYS A 362 -8.68 -3.11 -17.02
N THR A 363 -8.18 -3.57 -18.17
CA THR A 363 -7.06 -2.95 -18.90
C THR A 363 -7.56 -2.43 -20.22
N MET A 364 -7.33 -1.14 -20.48
CA MET A 364 -7.75 -0.49 -21.74
C MET A 364 -6.92 -1.02 -22.91
N PRO A 365 -7.56 -1.24 -24.07
CA PRO A 365 -6.87 -1.66 -25.28
C PRO A 365 -5.92 -0.57 -25.77
N MET A 366 -4.86 -0.99 -26.45
CA MET A 366 -3.93 -0.09 -27.12
C MET A 366 -3.69 -0.56 -28.56
N ARG A 367 -3.38 0.37 -29.44
CA ARG A 367 -2.94 0.01 -30.80
C ARG A 367 -1.51 -0.45 -30.77
N ILE A 368 -1.26 -1.60 -31.37
CA ILE A 368 0.07 -2.23 -31.47
C ILE A 368 0.41 -2.35 -32.95
#